data_eb4533d45ffdec5bfcfba350bf5f8a5b
#
_entry.id   eb4533d45ffdec5bfcfba350bf5f8a5b
#
_cell.length_a   1.000
_cell.length_b   1.000
_cell.length_c   1.000
_cell.angle_alpha   90.00
_cell.angle_beta   90.00
_cell.angle_gamma   90.00
#
_symmetry.space_group_name_H-M   'P 1'
#
loop_
_entity.id
_entity.type
_entity.pdbx_description
1 polymer ?
#
loop_
_entity_poly.entity_id
_entity_poly.type
_entity_poly.pdbx_seq_one_letter_code
_entity_poly.pdbx_strand_id
1 'polypeptide(L)'
;MKLLATNGKCNACGERVRLAREKNGLSQEALAAKVQLKGHSLTQKAVSRIETGVRVVPDYEIPFLAEALGVDPLWLLGLSDIP
;
A
#
# COMPACT_ATOMS: atom_id res chain seq x y z
N MET A 1 16.47 -12.06 -11.46
CA MET A 1 15.89 -12.11 -10.10
C MET A 1 14.37 -12.04 -10.18
N LYS A 2 13.71 -12.90 -9.44
CA LYS A 2 12.25 -12.83 -9.35
C LYS A 2 11.87 -11.77 -8.33
N LEU A 3 10.98 -10.85 -8.72
CA LEU A 3 10.49 -9.79 -7.85
C LEU A 3 9.14 -10.15 -7.22
N LEU A 4 8.88 -11.45 -7.07
CA LEU A 4 7.64 -11.94 -6.48
C LEU A 4 7.79 -12.05 -4.97
N ALA A 5 6.83 -11.49 -4.24
CA ALA A 5 6.80 -11.58 -2.77
C ALA A 5 6.23 -12.92 -2.32
N THR A 6 4.93 -13.12 -2.49
CA THR A 6 4.23 -14.34 -2.10
C THR A 6 3.13 -14.63 -3.10
N ASN A 7 2.83 -15.92 -3.30
CA ASN A 7 1.70 -16.33 -4.16
C ASN A 7 1.71 -15.68 -5.54
N GLY A 8 2.90 -15.45 -6.11
CA GLY A 8 3.05 -14.85 -7.43
C GLY A 8 2.86 -13.34 -7.48
N LYS A 9 2.71 -12.68 -6.36
CA LYS A 9 2.54 -11.23 -6.31
C LYS A 9 3.86 -10.49 -6.19
N CYS A 10 3.90 -9.26 -6.67
CA CYS A 10 5.11 -8.43 -6.70
C CYS A 10 5.30 -7.61 -5.42
N ASN A 11 4.37 -7.66 -4.48
CA ASN A 11 4.49 -6.99 -3.19
C ASN A 11 3.78 -7.78 -2.10
N ALA A 12 4.14 -7.53 -0.85
CA ALA A 12 3.56 -8.19 0.30
C ALA A 12 2.44 -7.38 0.96
N CYS A 13 2.27 -6.11 0.59
CA CYS A 13 1.41 -5.18 1.32
C CYS A 13 0.05 -4.92 0.67
N GLY A 14 -0.14 -5.35 -0.58
CA GLY A 14 -1.29 -4.90 -1.38
C GLY A 14 -2.65 -5.21 -0.76
N GLU A 15 -2.83 -6.41 -0.22
CA GLU A 15 -4.11 -6.77 0.41
C GLU A 15 -4.39 -5.93 1.66
N ARG A 16 -3.38 -5.65 2.46
CA ARG A 16 -3.53 -4.83 3.66
C ARG A 16 -3.70 -3.36 3.33
N VAL A 17 -3.08 -2.87 2.26
CA VAL A 17 -3.37 -1.53 1.73
C VAL A 17 -4.86 -1.41 1.42
N ARG A 18 -5.41 -2.38 0.70
CA ARG A 18 -6.83 -2.39 0.37
C ARG A 18 -7.71 -2.45 1.60
N LEU A 19 -7.40 -3.36 2.54
CA LEU A 19 -8.17 -3.50 3.78
C LEU A 19 -8.21 -2.20 4.56
N ALA A 20 -7.07 -1.57 4.77
CA ALA A 20 -6.99 -0.32 5.51
C ALA A 20 -7.69 0.82 4.78
N ARG A 21 -7.55 0.87 3.45
CA ARG A 21 -8.21 1.86 2.62
C ARG A 21 -9.73 1.76 2.75
N GLU A 22 -10.27 0.56 2.59
CA GLU A 22 -11.71 0.32 2.69
C GLU A 22 -12.23 0.61 4.10
N LYS A 23 -11.48 0.22 5.12
CA LYS A 23 -11.82 0.51 6.51
C LYS A 23 -11.90 2.00 6.79
N ASN A 24 -11.05 2.79 6.14
CA ASN A 24 -11.07 4.25 6.26
C ASN A 24 -12.10 4.91 5.34
N GLY A 25 -12.84 4.14 4.56
CA GLY A 25 -13.84 4.68 3.65
C GLY A 25 -13.24 5.45 2.47
N LEU A 26 -12.00 5.16 2.09
CA LEU A 26 -11.31 5.88 1.03
C LEU A 26 -11.43 5.13 -0.30
N SER A 27 -11.63 5.89 -1.39
CA SER A 27 -11.42 5.37 -2.73
C SER A 27 -9.92 5.24 -3.00
N GLN A 28 -9.57 4.52 -4.06
CA GLN A 28 -8.16 4.45 -4.49
C GLN A 28 -7.62 5.84 -4.85
N GLU A 29 -8.45 6.64 -5.49
CA GLU A 29 -8.11 8.01 -5.85
C GLU A 29 -7.89 8.88 -4.60
N ALA A 30 -8.74 8.74 -3.58
CA ALA A 30 -8.59 9.47 -2.33
C ALA A 30 -7.31 9.07 -1.58
N LEU A 31 -6.97 7.78 -1.59
CA LEU A 31 -5.71 7.35 -0.99
C LEU A 31 -4.52 7.94 -1.73
N ALA A 32 -4.55 7.91 -3.07
CA ALA A 32 -3.48 8.53 -3.87
C ALA A 32 -3.31 10.01 -3.51
N ALA A 33 -4.41 10.74 -3.36
CA ALA A 33 -4.38 12.15 -2.99
C ALA A 33 -3.76 12.34 -1.60
N LYS A 34 -4.10 11.50 -0.62
CA LYS A 34 -3.52 11.57 0.72
C LYS A 34 -2.01 11.34 0.70
N VAL A 35 -1.56 10.37 -0.09
CA VAL A 35 -0.13 10.08 -0.23
C VAL A 35 0.59 11.27 -0.86
N GLN A 36 0.00 11.90 -1.88
CA GLN A 36 0.56 13.08 -2.52
C GLN A 36 0.71 14.24 -1.52
N LEU A 37 -0.25 14.43 -0.63
CA LEU A 37 -0.16 15.45 0.41
C LEU A 37 0.98 15.19 1.40
N LYS A 38 1.41 13.94 1.53
CA LYS A 38 2.56 13.59 2.37
C LYS A 38 3.89 13.78 1.64
N GLY A 39 3.86 14.18 0.37
CA GLY A 39 5.06 14.49 -0.39
C GLY A 39 5.53 13.41 -1.35
N HIS A 40 4.73 12.36 -1.58
CA HIS A 40 5.09 11.28 -2.51
C HIS A 40 4.07 11.19 -3.64
N SER A 41 4.56 11.21 -4.88
CA SER A 41 3.70 11.12 -6.06
C SER A 41 3.21 9.69 -6.24
N LEU A 42 1.90 9.49 -6.16
CA LEU A 42 1.26 8.19 -6.35
C LEU A 42 -0.08 8.43 -7.05
N THR A 43 -0.34 7.66 -8.11
CA THR A 43 -1.58 7.78 -8.87
C THR A 43 -2.60 6.74 -8.43
N GLN A 44 -3.88 6.97 -8.77
CA GLN A 44 -4.94 6.00 -8.53
C GLN A 44 -4.61 4.67 -9.22
N LYS A 45 -4.08 4.72 -10.45
CA LYS A 45 -3.69 3.53 -11.18
C LYS A 45 -2.59 2.75 -10.45
N ALA A 46 -1.62 3.45 -9.85
CA ALA A 46 -0.58 2.82 -9.06
C ALA A 46 -1.15 2.15 -7.81
N VAL A 47 -2.08 2.80 -7.12
CA VAL A 47 -2.77 2.20 -5.96
C VAL A 47 -3.48 0.91 -6.37
N SER A 48 -4.21 0.95 -7.48
CA SER A 48 -4.90 -0.24 -8.01
C SER A 48 -3.92 -1.40 -8.25
N ARG A 49 -2.78 -1.12 -8.87
CA ARG A 49 -1.77 -2.13 -9.17
C ARG A 49 -1.07 -2.65 -7.91
N ILE A 50 -0.91 -1.82 -6.90
CA ILE A 50 -0.41 -2.26 -5.59
C ILE A 50 -1.39 -3.26 -4.98
N GLU A 51 -2.67 -2.93 -4.96
CA GLU A 51 -3.71 -3.76 -4.33
C GLU A 51 -3.90 -5.09 -5.04
N THR A 52 -3.73 -5.13 -6.35
CA THR A 52 -3.81 -6.38 -7.11
C THR A 52 -2.51 -7.18 -7.11
N GLY A 53 -1.41 -6.60 -6.61
CA GLY A 53 -0.13 -7.29 -6.48
C GLY A 53 0.71 -7.31 -7.74
N VAL A 54 0.37 -6.53 -8.77
CA VAL A 54 1.12 -6.51 -10.03
C VAL A 54 2.22 -5.45 -10.06
N ARG A 55 2.30 -4.60 -9.03
CA ARG A 55 3.31 -3.55 -8.93
C ARG A 55 4.23 -3.81 -7.75
N VAL A 56 5.52 -3.70 -7.98
CA VAL A 56 6.51 -3.68 -6.90
C VAL A 56 6.31 -2.40 -6.08
N VAL A 57 6.35 -2.52 -4.76
CA VAL A 57 6.30 -1.37 -3.85
C VAL A 57 7.70 -1.20 -3.27
N PRO A 58 8.43 -0.16 -3.67
CA PRO A 58 9.75 0.08 -3.09
C PRO A 58 9.62 0.43 -1.61
N ASP A 59 10.67 0.15 -0.84
CA ASP A 59 10.63 0.31 0.61
C ASP A 59 10.30 1.73 1.03
N TYR A 60 10.74 2.74 0.30
CA TYR A 60 10.49 4.14 0.65
C TYR A 60 9.02 4.55 0.50
N GLU A 61 8.20 3.76 -0.22
CA GLU A 61 6.75 4.04 -0.32
C GLU A 61 5.98 3.56 0.91
N ILE A 62 6.49 2.58 1.62
CA ILE A 62 5.80 1.99 2.77
C ILE A 62 5.46 3.01 3.85
N PRO A 63 6.40 3.88 4.29
CA PRO A 63 6.05 4.90 5.28
C PRO A 63 4.94 5.85 4.84
N PHE A 64 4.94 6.25 3.56
CA PHE A 64 3.91 7.13 3.04
C PHE A 64 2.53 6.47 3.05
N LEU A 65 2.46 5.21 2.63
CA LEU A 65 1.21 4.45 2.65
C LEU A 65 0.72 4.23 4.08
N ALA A 66 1.60 3.82 4.97
CA ALA A 66 1.26 3.58 6.36
C ALA A 66 0.72 4.85 7.04
N GLU A 67 1.37 5.98 6.82
CA GLU A 67 0.95 7.25 7.38
C GLU A 67 -0.39 7.69 6.82
N ALA A 68 -0.58 7.58 5.51
CA ALA A 68 -1.83 7.96 4.87
C ALA A 68 -3.01 7.09 5.34
N LEU A 69 -2.74 5.83 5.65
CA LEU A 69 -3.76 4.87 6.09
C LEU A 69 -3.92 4.84 7.62
N GLY A 70 -3.01 5.47 8.36
CA GLY A 70 -3.06 5.46 9.82
C GLY A 70 -2.75 4.10 10.43
N VAL A 71 -1.84 3.32 9.82
CA VAL A 71 -1.50 1.98 10.27
C VAL A 71 0.02 1.86 10.50
N ASP A 72 0.38 0.84 11.27
CA ASP A 72 1.78 0.51 11.52
C ASP A 72 2.41 -0.06 10.23
N PRO A 73 3.60 0.42 9.81
CA PRO A 73 4.27 -0.14 8.63
C PRO A 73 4.54 -1.64 8.74
N LEU A 74 4.80 -2.15 9.93
CA LEU A 74 5.03 -3.59 10.13
C LEU A 74 3.76 -4.38 9.84
N TRP A 75 2.60 -3.86 10.25
CA TRP A 75 1.33 -4.48 9.91
C TRP A 75 1.11 -4.49 8.40
N LEU A 76 1.41 -3.37 7.76
CA LEU A 76 1.26 -3.25 6.32
C LEU A 76 2.10 -4.28 5.57
N LEU A 77 3.30 -4.57 6.08
CA LEU A 77 4.21 -5.56 5.52
C LEU A 77 3.89 -7.00 5.92
N GLY A 78 2.89 -7.21 6.76
CA GLY A 78 2.52 -8.54 7.23
C GLY A 78 3.39 -9.08 8.35
N LEU A 79 4.17 -8.22 9.00
CA LEU A 79 5.11 -8.61 10.07
C LEU A 79 4.54 -8.38 11.46
N SER A 80 3.35 -7.82 11.56
CA SER A 80 2.64 -7.59 12.82
C SER A 80 1.14 -7.80 12.58
N ASP A 81 0.43 -8.28 13.58
CA ASP A 81 -1.03 -8.43 13.52
C ASP A 81 -1.76 -7.21 14.06
N ILE A 82 -1.02 -6.21 14.55
CA ILE A 82 -1.59 -5.00 15.14
C ILE A 82 -1.46 -3.85 14.13
N PRO A 83 -2.59 -3.36 13.58
CA PRO A 83 -2.58 -2.29 12.58
C PRO A 83 -2.02 -0.96 13.07
#